data_ebdfd5e8457412309b2b0711b2c1cbcb
#
_entry.id   ebdfd5e8457412309b2b0711b2c1cbcb
#
_cell.length_a   1.000
_cell.length_b   1.000
_cell.length_c   1.000
_cell.angle_alpha   90.00
_cell.angle_beta   90.00
_cell.angle_gamma   90.00
#
_symmetry.space_group_name_H-M   'P 1'
#
loop_
_entity.id
_entity.type
_entity.pdbx_description
1 polymer ?
#
loop_
_entity_poly.entity_id
_entity_poly.type
_entity_poly.pdbx_seq_one_letter_code
_entity_poly.pdbx_strand_id
1 'polypeptide(L)'
;PWEEVVKKAKKQRKLIFVDCYTSWCGPCKKLAAEVFTRKDVGDYVNKKFVSVKYDVEKPNGLEFARKYRDQISAFPTLLLIRQDGSIMQRIVGAFPAKDILEAIQNGVNGKTWQVLEKEYLDGNRDYNFILTYLDLLLKSGENEKYADVKRAYVKQFPVDSLLNPQIWELGAEY
;
A
#
# COMPACT_ATOMS: atom_id res chain seq x y z
N PRO A 1 -3.15 1.89 23.60
CA PRO A 1 -4.50 1.94 23.05
C PRO A 1 -4.61 2.84 21.83
N TRP A 2 -5.53 2.55 20.93
CA TRP A 2 -5.73 3.31 19.68
C TRP A 2 -6.10 4.78 19.92
N GLU A 3 -6.93 5.04 20.92
CA GLU A 3 -7.39 6.37 21.28
C GLU A 3 -6.25 7.31 21.67
N GLU A 4 -5.23 6.79 22.34
CA GLU A 4 -4.02 7.57 22.70
C GLU A 4 -3.20 7.93 21.47
N VAL A 5 -3.09 7.03 20.50
CA VAL A 5 -2.41 7.29 19.23
C VAL A 5 -3.12 8.40 18.47
N VAL A 6 -4.45 8.33 18.36
CA VAL A 6 -5.29 9.38 17.73
C VAL A 6 -5.13 10.73 18.45
N LYS A 7 -5.20 10.72 19.78
CA LYS A 7 -5.01 11.94 20.60
C LYS A 7 -3.64 12.57 20.36
N LYS A 8 -2.59 11.74 20.32
CA LYS A 8 -1.21 12.20 20.04
C LYS A 8 -1.09 12.78 18.64
N ALA A 9 -1.68 12.12 17.64
CA ALA A 9 -1.67 12.58 16.26
C ALA A 9 -2.38 13.95 16.10
N LYS A 10 -3.54 14.13 16.73
CA LYS A 10 -4.26 15.42 16.78
C LYS A 10 -3.42 16.51 17.41
N LYS A 11 -2.81 16.23 18.59
CA LYS A 11 -1.94 17.19 19.29
C LYS A 11 -0.74 17.62 18.45
N GLN A 12 -0.15 16.69 17.71
CA GLN A 12 1.03 16.96 16.86
C GLN A 12 0.67 17.41 15.43
N ARG A 13 -0.62 17.45 15.08
CA ARG A 13 -1.09 17.73 13.71
C ARG A 13 -0.45 16.80 12.65
N LYS A 14 -0.29 15.53 13.01
CA LYS A 14 0.30 14.50 12.15
C LYS A 14 -0.75 13.47 11.73
N LEU A 15 -0.45 12.77 10.66
CA LEU A 15 -1.13 11.55 10.23
C LEU A 15 -0.72 10.38 11.15
N ILE A 16 -1.33 9.22 10.97
CA ILE A 16 -1.02 8.02 11.73
C ILE A 16 -0.50 6.96 10.77
N PHE A 17 0.64 6.36 11.10
CA PHE A 17 1.23 5.22 10.41
C PHE A 17 1.11 3.99 11.29
N VAL A 18 0.46 2.95 10.78
CA VAL A 18 0.26 1.70 11.53
C VAL A 18 0.91 0.53 10.79
N ASP A 19 1.80 -0.17 11.46
CA ASP A 19 2.35 -1.46 11.03
C ASP A 19 1.55 -2.59 11.69
N CYS A 20 0.74 -3.30 10.89
CA CYS A 20 -0.03 -4.47 11.32
C CYS A 20 0.76 -5.73 11.01
N TYR A 21 1.15 -6.44 12.04
CA TYR A 21 1.99 -7.64 11.92
C TYR A 21 1.51 -8.78 12.83
N THR A 22 2.12 -9.94 12.68
CA THR A 22 2.05 -11.06 13.62
C THR A 22 3.46 -11.51 14.01
N SER A 23 3.61 -12.13 15.18
CA SER A 23 4.93 -12.53 15.70
C SER A 23 5.63 -13.63 14.86
N TRP A 24 4.86 -14.43 14.13
CA TRP A 24 5.35 -15.49 13.23
C TRP A 24 5.62 -15.04 11.79
N CYS A 25 5.24 -13.82 11.43
CA CYS A 25 5.35 -13.30 10.06
C CYS A 25 6.81 -13.00 9.68
N GLY A 26 7.40 -13.85 8.86
CA GLY A 26 8.77 -13.67 8.34
C GLY A 26 8.94 -12.37 7.53
N PRO A 27 8.07 -12.10 6.53
CA PRO A 27 8.13 -10.84 5.77
C PRO A 27 8.01 -9.58 6.63
N CYS A 28 7.23 -9.62 7.73
CA CYS A 28 7.13 -8.50 8.67
C CYS A 28 8.47 -8.23 9.40
N LYS A 29 9.16 -9.31 9.81
CA LYS A 29 10.48 -9.20 10.43
C LYS A 29 11.51 -8.61 9.47
N LYS A 30 11.47 -9.05 8.20
CA LYS A 30 12.32 -8.50 7.14
C LYS A 30 12.05 -7.00 6.93
N LEU A 31 10.79 -6.61 6.82
CA LEU A 31 10.39 -5.21 6.68
C LEU A 31 10.91 -4.34 7.84
N ALA A 32 10.74 -4.84 9.07
CA ALA A 32 11.24 -4.15 10.27
C ALA A 32 12.76 -3.97 10.27
N ALA A 33 13.51 -5.00 9.83
CA ALA A 33 14.97 -4.98 9.85
C ALA A 33 15.59 -4.18 8.70
N GLU A 34 15.01 -4.24 7.50
CA GLU A 34 15.63 -3.72 6.27
C GLU A 34 15.03 -2.39 5.79
N VAL A 35 13.80 -2.07 6.21
CA VAL A 35 13.08 -0.86 5.76
C VAL A 35 12.97 0.17 6.87
N PHE A 36 12.42 -0.19 8.03
CA PHE A 36 12.15 0.76 9.10
C PHE A 36 13.40 1.23 9.85
N THR A 37 14.54 0.54 9.67
CA THR A 37 15.84 0.97 10.18
C THR A 37 16.54 2.00 9.26
N ARG A 38 16.04 2.21 8.06
CA ARG A 38 16.64 3.18 7.13
C ARG A 38 16.34 4.60 7.55
N LYS A 39 17.39 5.42 7.47
CA LYS A 39 17.29 6.85 7.83
C LYS A 39 16.30 7.61 6.96
N ASP A 40 16.30 7.41 5.66
CA ASP A 40 15.41 8.10 4.70
C ASP A 40 13.93 7.80 4.98
N VAL A 41 13.60 6.53 5.25
CA VAL A 41 12.24 6.11 5.62
C VAL A 41 11.86 6.70 6.97
N GLY A 42 12.73 6.57 7.98
CA GLY A 42 12.49 7.07 9.34
C GLY A 42 12.30 8.59 9.38
N ASP A 43 13.14 9.35 8.69
CA ASP A 43 13.05 10.81 8.63
C ASP A 43 11.70 11.26 8.03
N TYR A 44 11.29 10.65 6.92
CA TYR A 44 10.02 10.99 6.28
C TYR A 44 8.82 10.61 7.16
N VAL A 45 8.79 9.36 7.66
CA VAL A 45 7.68 8.85 8.47
C VAL A 45 7.56 9.63 9.77
N ASN A 46 8.66 9.85 10.50
CA ASN A 46 8.63 10.60 11.76
C ASN A 46 8.21 12.08 11.59
N LYS A 47 8.53 12.67 10.45
CA LYS A 47 8.11 14.05 10.14
C LYS A 47 6.60 14.13 9.93
N LYS A 48 6.00 13.19 9.24
CA LYS A 48 4.60 13.24 8.77
C LYS A 48 3.61 12.51 9.67
N PHE A 49 4.06 11.51 10.43
CA PHE A 49 3.20 10.57 11.13
C PHE A 49 3.52 10.44 12.62
N VAL A 50 2.52 10.06 13.37
CA VAL A 50 2.68 9.31 14.62
C VAL A 50 2.63 7.84 14.25
N SER A 51 3.70 7.10 14.55
CA SER A 51 3.83 5.70 14.19
C SER A 51 3.49 4.79 15.35
N VAL A 52 2.82 3.69 15.04
CA VAL A 52 2.51 2.61 15.97
C VAL A 52 2.59 1.27 15.23
N LYS A 53 2.98 0.22 15.95
CA LYS A 53 2.90 -1.16 15.45
C LYS A 53 1.97 -1.98 16.32
N TYR A 54 1.18 -2.83 15.69
CA TYR A 54 0.26 -3.73 16.36
C TYR A 54 0.52 -5.18 15.95
N ASP A 55 0.83 -6.02 16.94
CA ASP A 55 0.67 -7.46 16.79
C ASP A 55 -0.83 -7.75 16.88
N VAL A 56 -1.45 -8.09 15.74
CA VAL A 56 -2.90 -8.22 15.64
C VAL A 56 -3.46 -9.44 16.40
N GLU A 57 -2.60 -10.30 16.91
CA GLU A 57 -2.97 -11.44 17.75
C GLU A 57 -2.88 -11.12 19.26
N LYS A 58 -2.37 -9.94 19.63
CA LYS A 58 -2.28 -9.47 21.00
C LYS A 58 -3.44 -8.53 21.34
N PRO A 59 -3.82 -8.38 22.63
CA PRO A 59 -5.05 -7.66 23.03
C PRO A 59 -5.25 -6.30 22.35
N ASN A 60 -4.28 -5.39 22.44
CA ASN A 60 -4.38 -4.05 21.83
C ASN A 60 -4.41 -4.10 20.29
N GLY A 61 -3.65 -5.02 19.68
CA GLY A 61 -3.63 -5.20 18.24
C GLY A 61 -4.90 -5.87 17.72
N LEU A 62 -5.45 -6.82 18.48
CA LEU A 62 -6.71 -7.48 18.15
C LEU A 62 -7.89 -6.50 18.15
N GLU A 63 -7.92 -5.57 19.11
CA GLU A 63 -8.93 -4.51 19.15
C GLU A 63 -8.82 -3.60 17.91
N PHE A 64 -7.60 -3.15 17.58
CA PHE A 64 -7.35 -2.39 16.37
C PHE A 64 -7.74 -3.17 15.10
N ALA A 65 -7.33 -4.43 15.00
CA ALA A 65 -7.62 -5.28 13.84
C ALA A 65 -9.13 -5.51 13.64
N ARG A 66 -9.90 -5.62 14.71
CA ARG A 66 -11.38 -5.71 14.60
C ARG A 66 -12.00 -4.45 14.01
N LYS A 67 -11.48 -3.28 14.38
CA LYS A 67 -11.95 -1.99 13.85
C LYS A 67 -11.64 -1.82 12.36
N TYR A 68 -10.48 -2.29 11.91
CA TYR A 68 -9.99 -2.13 10.53
C TYR A 68 -9.89 -3.46 9.78
N ARG A 69 -10.70 -4.46 10.15
CA ARG A 69 -10.59 -5.82 9.62
C ARG A 69 -10.66 -5.90 8.10
N ASP A 70 -11.47 -5.05 7.47
CA ASP A 70 -11.65 -5.02 6.01
C ASP A 70 -10.44 -4.43 5.28
N GLN A 71 -9.49 -3.83 6.02
CA GLN A 71 -8.25 -3.27 5.51
C GLN A 71 -7.04 -4.19 5.69
N ILE A 72 -7.16 -5.23 6.52
CA ILE A 72 -6.07 -6.13 6.89
C ILE A 72 -6.37 -7.50 6.29
N SER A 73 -5.86 -7.75 5.08
CA SER A 73 -6.08 -9.00 4.34
C SER A 73 -4.90 -9.96 4.40
N ALA A 74 -3.69 -9.46 4.69
CA ALA A 74 -2.45 -10.22 4.78
C ALA A 74 -1.41 -9.48 5.64
N PHE A 75 -0.25 -10.09 5.89
CA PHE A 75 0.82 -9.49 6.69
C PHE A 75 2.15 -9.45 5.94
N PRO A 76 2.91 -8.33 6.07
CA PRO A 76 2.54 -7.09 6.76
C PRO A 76 1.45 -6.31 6.03
N THR A 77 0.62 -5.56 6.76
CA THR A 77 -0.22 -4.50 6.23
C THR A 77 0.14 -3.18 6.91
N LEU A 78 0.53 -2.19 6.12
CA LEU A 78 0.78 -0.85 6.57
C LEU A 78 -0.43 0.03 6.26
N LEU A 79 -0.93 0.76 7.25
CA LEU A 79 -2.06 1.66 7.09
C LEU A 79 -1.64 3.10 7.31
N LEU A 80 -1.98 3.97 6.37
CA LEU A 80 -1.89 5.42 6.50
C LEU A 80 -3.28 5.94 6.85
N ILE A 81 -3.41 6.55 8.02
CA ILE A 81 -4.71 6.89 8.62
C ILE A 81 -4.75 8.38 8.95
N ARG A 82 -5.88 9.03 8.66
CA ARG A 82 -6.14 10.41 9.07
C ARG A 82 -6.50 10.48 10.55
N GLN A 83 -6.45 11.68 11.10
CA GLN A 83 -6.79 11.94 12.52
C GLN A 83 -8.26 11.65 12.86
N ASP A 84 -9.13 11.58 11.87
CA ASP A 84 -10.53 11.17 12.02
C ASP A 84 -10.74 9.65 11.98
N GLY A 85 -9.66 8.90 11.75
CA GLY A 85 -9.68 7.44 11.64
C GLY A 85 -9.96 6.91 10.24
N SER A 86 -10.13 7.77 9.23
CA SER A 86 -10.31 7.33 7.85
C SER A 86 -8.99 6.86 7.23
N ILE A 87 -9.06 5.80 6.42
CA ILE A 87 -7.90 5.26 5.71
C ILE A 87 -7.57 6.14 4.50
N MET A 88 -6.31 6.54 4.39
CA MET A 88 -5.79 7.23 3.21
C MET A 88 -5.25 6.24 2.19
N GLN A 89 -4.47 5.30 2.68
CA GLN A 89 -3.76 4.31 1.88
C GLN A 89 -3.49 3.07 2.72
N ARG A 90 -3.50 1.91 2.08
CA ARG A 90 -2.92 0.69 2.63
C ARG A 90 -1.80 0.19 1.72
N ILE A 91 -0.80 -0.46 2.32
CA ILE A 91 0.28 -1.15 1.61
C ILE A 91 0.30 -2.57 2.17
N VAL A 92 0.12 -3.56 1.30
CA VAL A 92 0.00 -4.98 1.69
C VAL A 92 1.18 -5.74 1.11
N GLY A 93 2.01 -6.30 1.98
CA GLY A 93 3.21 -7.05 1.63
C GLY A 93 4.51 -6.34 1.98
N ALA A 94 5.61 -7.07 1.88
CA ALA A 94 6.96 -6.56 2.12
C ALA A 94 7.63 -6.22 0.79
N PHE A 95 7.78 -4.94 0.53
CA PHE A 95 8.47 -4.40 -0.64
C PHE A 95 9.83 -3.80 -0.26
N PRO A 96 10.73 -3.59 -1.23
CA PRO A 96 11.97 -2.85 -0.99
C PRO A 96 11.72 -1.46 -0.39
N ALA A 97 12.70 -0.93 0.35
CA ALA A 97 12.56 0.34 1.06
C ALA A 97 12.17 1.51 0.16
N LYS A 98 12.70 1.57 -1.07
CA LYS A 98 12.36 2.59 -2.06
C LYS A 98 10.86 2.54 -2.39
N ASP A 99 10.33 1.34 -2.64
CA ASP A 99 8.93 1.15 -3.03
C ASP A 99 7.97 1.45 -1.87
N ILE A 100 8.34 1.06 -0.64
CA ILE A 100 7.59 1.42 0.57
C ILE A 100 7.54 2.93 0.76
N LEU A 101 8.69 3.61 0.66
CA LEU A 101 8.75 5.06 0.82
C LEU A 101 7.92 5.78 -0.25
N GLU A 102 8.03 5.35 -1.51
CA GLU A 102 7.24 5.89 -2.61
C GLU A 102 5.74 5.68 -2.40
N ALA A 103 5.33 4.48 -1.97
CA ALA A 103 3.93 4.19 -1.68
C ALA A 103 3.38 5.07 -0.54
N ILE A 104 4.17 5.30 0.52
CA ILE A 104 3.80 6.21 1.62
C ILE A 104 3.67 7.64 1.09
N GLN A 105 4.62 8.13 0.29
CA GLN A 105 4.60 9.47 -0.30
C GLN A 105 3.39 9.66 -1.24
N ASN A 106 3.09 8.66 -2.06
CA ASN A 106 1.91 8.65 -2.93
C ASN A 106 0.63 8.77 -2.11
N GLY A 107 0.48 8.02 -1.02
CA GLY A 107 -0.66 8.13 -0.11
C GLY A 107 -0.81 9.53 0.49
N VAL A 108 0.29 10.12 0.98
CA VAL A 108 0.29 11.49 1.54
C VAL A 108 -0.09 12.54 0.49
N ASN A 109 0.35 12.35 -0.76
CA ASN A 109 0.09 13.27 -1.87
C ASN A 109 -1.25 13.01 -2.58
N GLY A 110 -2.05 12.08 -2.09
CA GLY A 110 -3.36 11.74 -2.67
C GLY A 110 -3.29 10.94 -3.98
N LYS A 111 -2.12 10.45 -4.37
CA LYS A 111 -1.95 9.57 -5.53
C LYS A 111 -2.23 8.13 -5.11
N THR A 112 -3.51 7.75 -5.10
CA THR A 112 -3.98 6.43 -4.71
C THR A 112 -4.60 5.70 -5.90
N TRP A 113 -4.74 4.38 -5.80
CA TRP A 113 -5.36 3.61 -6.87
C TRP A 113 -6.82 4.04 -7.16
N GLN A 114 -7.56 4.49 -6.13
CA GLN A 114 -8.94 4.97 -6.29
C GLN A 114 -9.03 6.21 -7.18
N VAL A 115 -8.02 7.10 -7.08
CA VAL A 115 -7.94 8.29 -7.95
C VAL A 115 -7.67 7.88 -9.39
N LEU A 116 -6.72 6.95 -9.61
CA LEU A 116 -6.38 6.46 -10.93
C LEU A 116 -7.49 5.56 -11.53
N GLU A 117 -8.28 4.88 -10.71
CA GLU A 117 -9.43 4.10 -11.16
C GLU A 117 -10.42 4.97 -11.95
N LYS A 118 -10.67 6.19 -11.49
CA LYS A 118 -11.54 7.13 -12.20
C LYS A 118 -11.01 7.43 -13.60
N GLU A 119 -9.73 7.75 -13.72
CA GLU A 119 -9.10 8.01 -15.02
C GLU A 119 -9.14 6.77 -15.94
N TYR A 120 -8.93 5.58 -15.36
CA TYR A 120 -9.06 4.32 -16.08
C TYR A 120 -10.47 4.10 -16.60
N LEU A 121 -11.49 4.35 -15.80
CA LEU A 121 -12.90 4.22 -16.20
C LEU A 121 -13.30 5.26 -17.26
N ASP A 122 -12.70 6.46 -17.20
CA ASP A 122 -12.88 7.51 -18.22
C ASP A 122 -12.13 7.22 -19.53
N GLY A 123 -11.43 6.07 -19.61
CA GLY A 123 -10.83 5.55 -20.85
C GLY A 123 -9.33 5.81 -21.02
N ASN A 124 -8.62 6.31 -20.01
CA ASN A 124 -7.17 6.43 -20.10
C ASN A 124 -6.50 5.04 -20.20
N ARG A 125 -5.77 4.82 -21.29
CA ARG A 125 -5.05 3.56 -21.61
C ARG A 125 -3.59 3.81 -21.97
N ASP A 126 -3.05 4.99 -21.64
CA ASP A 126 -1.62 5.27 -21.81
C ASP A 126 -0.78 4.23 -21.06
N TYR A 127 0.30 3.80 -21.70
CA TYR A 127 1.15 2.73 -21.15
C TYR A 127 1.70 3.06 -19.76
N ASN A 128 2.27 4.25 -19.58
CA ASN A 128 2.84 4.65 -18.29
C ASN A 128 1.77 4.83 -17.21
N PHE A 129 0.58 5.31 -17.61
CA PHE A 129 -0.56 5.39 -16.73
C PHE A 129 -0.98 3.98 -16.25
N ILE A 130 -1.11 3.02 -17.15
CA ILE A 130 -1.48 1.64 -16.81
C ILE A 130 -0.44 1.01 -15.87
N LEU A 131 0.87 1.16 -16.15
CA LEU A 131 1.91 0.67 -15.25
C LEU A 131 1.81 1.26 -13.85
N THR A 132 1.59 2.57 -13.76
CA THR A 132 1.41 3.25 -12.47
C THR A 132 0.17 2.75 -11.73
N TYR A 133 -0.93 2.57 -12.45
CA TYR A 133 -2.18 2.08 -11.86
C TYR A 133 -2.05 0.64 -11.36
N LEU A 134 -1.43 -0.23 -12.14
CA LEU A 134 -1.15 -1.61 -11.74
C LEU A 134 -0.23 -1.68 -10.52
N ASP A 135 0.84 -0.88 -10.48
CA ASP A 135 1.74 -0.82 -9.31
C ASP A 135 0.99 -0.41 -8.02
N LEU A 136 0.12 0.60 -8.11
CA LEU A 136 -0.69 1.02 -6.96
C LEU A 136 -1.70 -0.03 -6.52
N LEU A 137 -2.34 -0.73 -7.46
CA LEU A 137 -3.25 -1.84 -7.15
C LEU A 137 -2.51 -2.98 -6.45
N LEU A 138 -1.36 -3.39 -6.98
CA LEU A 138 -0.54 -4.45 -6.42
C LEU A 138 -0.09 -4.11 -4.99
N LYS A 139 0.51 -2.94 -4.79
CA LYS A 139 0.99 -2.48 -3.48
C LYS A 139 -0.14 -2.29 -2.47
N SER A 140 -1.35 -2.00 -2.93
CA SER A 140 -2.53 -1.88 -2.07
C SER A 140 -3.23 -3.22 -1.80
N GLY A 141 -2.75 -4.33 -2.38
CA GLY A 141 -3.35 -5.65 -2.22
C GLY A 141 -4.68 -5.84 -2.94
N GLU A 142 -4.95 -5.02 -3.98
CA GLU A 142 -6.13 -5.09 -4.85
C GLU A 142 -5.90 -6.13 -5.97
N ASN A 143 -5.62 -7.38 -5.59
CA ASN A 143 -5.13 -8.42 -6.51
C ASN A 143 -6.13 -8.77 -7.62
N GLU A 144 -7.43 -8.80 -7.33
CA GLU A 144 -8.47 -9.07 -8.34
C GLU A 144 -8.53 -7.94 -9.37
N LYS A 145 -8.58 -6.68 -8.91
CA LYS A 145 -8.56 -5.51 -9.81
C LYS A 145 -7.27 -5.47 -10.63
N TYR A 146 -6.13 -5.75 -10.00
CA TYR A 146 -4.85 -5.85 -10.71
C TYR A 146 -4.92 -6.85 -11.86
N ALA A 147 -5.40 -8.07 -11.59
CA ALA A 147 -5.52 -9.11 -12.60
C ALA A 147 -6.49 -8.73 -13.74
N ASP A 148 -7.62 -8.10 -13.39
CA ASP A 148 -8.63 -7.68 -14.38
C ASP A 148 -8.12 -6.54 -15.27
N VAL A 149 -7.50 -5.51 -14.70
CA VAL A 149 -6.91 -4.40 -15.44
C VAL A 149 -5.79 -4.89 -16.36
N LYS A 150 -4.88 -5.72 -15.84
CA LYS A 150 -3.79 -6.33 -16.60
C LYS A 150 -4.32 -7.13 -17.79
N ARG A 151 -5.27 -8.02 -17.55
CA ARG A 151 -5.89 -8.86 -18.59
C ARG A 151 -6.60 -8.02 -19.64
N ALA A 152 -7.38 -7.03 -19.24
CA ALA A 152 -8.09 -6.15 -20.13
C ALA A 152 -7.15 -5.31 -21.02
N TYR A 153 -6.01 -4.88 -20.44
CA TYR A 153 -5.01 -4.12 -21.19
C TYR A 153 -4.27 -4.98 -22.21
N VAL A 154 -3.81 -6.16 -21.82
CA VAL A 154 -3.08 -7.09 -22.73
C VAL A 154 -3.96 -7.55 -23.88
N LYS A 155 -5.25 -7.79 -23.66
CA LYS A 155 -6.20 -8.20 -24.73
C LYS A 155 -6.38 -7.18 -25.86
N GLN A 156 -5.97 -5.92 -25.66
CA GLN A 156 -6.07 -4.90 -26.70
C GLN A 156 -4.98 -5.04 -27.79
N PHE A 157 -3.97 -5.85 -27.55
CA PHE A 157 -2.83 -6.02 -28.43
C PHE A 157 -2.97 -7.30 -29.28
N PRO A 158 -2.66 -7.24 -30.59
CA PRO A 158 -2.52 -8.44 -31.43
C PRO A 158 -1.46 -9.38 -30.84
N VAL A 159 -1.60 -10.68 -31.14
CA VAL A 159 -0.67 -11.72 -30.65
C VAL A 159 0.79 -11.40 -31.02
N ASP A 160 1.00 -10.86 -32.22
CA ASP A 160 2.34 -10.47 -32.71
C ASP A 160 2.97 -9.32 -31.89
N SER A 161 2.15 -8.51 -31.23
CA SER A 161 2.62 -7.43 -30.34
C SER A 161 3.14 -7.95 -29.00
N LEU A 162 2.84 -9.20 -28.62
CA LEU A 162 3.37 -9.86 -27.44
C LEU A 162 4.87 -10.10 -27.53
N LEU A 163 5.47 -9.97 -28.73
CA LEU A 163 6.93 -9.97 -28.93
C LEU A 163 7.59 -8.64 -28.50
N ASN A 164 6.80 -7.59 -28.27
CA ASN A 164 7.32 -6.34 -27.71
C ASN A 164 7.68 -6.54 -26.23
N PRO A 165 8.93 -6.30 -25.79
CA PRO A 165 9.36 -6.50 -24.42
C PRO A 165 8.47 -5.81 -23.38
N GLN A 166 7.96 -4.62 -23.68
CA GLN A 166 7.08 -3.87 -22.78
C GLN A 166 5.72 -4.56 -22.55
N ILE A 167 5.18 -5.20 -23.59
CA ILE A 167 3.91 -5.94 -23.51
C ILE A 167 4.16 -7.33 -22.94
N TRP A 168 5.32 -7.93 -23.25
CA TRP A 168 5.75 -9.21 -22.72
C TRP A 168 5.85 -9.20 -21.19
N GLU A 169 6.47 -8.16 -20.59
CA GLU A 169 6.56 -8.02 -19.13
C GLU A 169 5.17 -8.00 -18.46
N LEU A 170 4.18 -7.40 -19.10
CA LEU A 170 2.80 -7.42 -18.63
C LEU A 170 2.10 -8.76 -18.85
N GLY A 171 2.51 -9.53 -19.87
CA GLY A 171 1.91 -10.82 -20.24
C GLY A 171 2.56 -12.05 -19.61
N ALA A 172 3.82 -11.97 -19.19
CA ALA A 172 4.67 -13.11 -18.82
C ALA A 172 4.28 -13.85 -17.52
N GLU A 173 3.27 -13.37 -16.79
CA GLU A 173 2.76 -14.04 -15.58
C GLU A 173 1.46 -14.83 -15.83
N TYR A 174 1.26 -15.31 -17.06
CA TYR A 174 0.17 -16.23 -17.41
C TYR A 174 0.67 -17.63 -17.66
#